data_525ece25080a6f90a963a8d5459f0d8f
#
_entry.id   525ece25080a6f90a963a8d5459f0d8f
#
_cell.length_a   1.000
_cell.length_b   1.000
_cell.length_c   1.000
_cell.angle_alpha   90.00
_cell.angle_beta   90.00
_cell.angle_gamma   90.00
#
_symmetry.space_group_name_H-M   'P 1'
#
loop_
_entity.id
_entity.type
_entity.pdbx_description
1 polymer ?
#
loop_
_entity_poly.entity_id
_entity_poly.type
_entity_poly.pdbx_seq_one_letter_code
_entity_poly.pdbx_strand_id
1 'polypeptide(L)'
;SHMEKEIENGLVSEGYIAGKLHIKRIAPLLYKEAQNCLDADKRDLYISTYAYAVSESNAAGSLVVTSPTCGSAGVLPSVLYYLKKQLNYKEDKLIDALIVAGLIGTIIKRNATISGAVGGCQAEIGSATSMAAGALCAADGLSFDHIEYASEMALEHQLGLTCDPVGGYVAIPCIERNSISAIKAFNSYVFAKHLVPYRHNAISLDEVIAVMKETGKDLSADYKDLSTFPERRQRVQTFSLVTLPSTLARTL
;
A
#
# COMPACT_ATOMS: atom_id res chain seq x y z
N SER A 1 1.63 19.30 4.44
CA SER A 1 2.71 18.34 4.71
C SER A 1 3.38 17.87 3.41
N HIS A 2 4.54 17.18 3.47
CA HIS A 2 5.16 16.60 2.27
C HIS A 2 4.28 15.51 1.66
N MET A 3 3.69 14.63 2.46
CA MET A 3 2.76 13.60 1.98
C MET A 3 1.61 14.17 1.15
N GLU A 4 1.04 15.30 1.54
CA GLU A 4 -0.02 15.96 0.77
C GLU A 4 0.48 16.47 -0.58
N LYS A 5 1.64 17.15 -0.57
CA LYS A 5 2.25 17.66 -1.81
C LYS A 5 2.59 16.55 -2.81
N GLU A 6 3.03 15.40 -2.32
CA GLU A 6 3.31 14.24 -3.18
C GLU A 6 2.05 13.75 -3.89
N ILE A 7 0.93 13.64 -3.16
CA ILE A 7 -0.36 13.28 -3.76
C ILE A 7 -0.80 14.35 -4.75
N GLU A 8 -0.82 15.63 -4.34
CA GLU A 8 -1.26 16.73 -5.18
C GLU A 8 -0.43 16.84 -6.48
N ASN A 9 0.88 16.65 -6.41
CA ASN A 9 1.74 16.59 -7.58
C ASN A 9 1.45 15.37 -8.46
N GLY A 10 1.24 14.20 -7.86
CA GLY A 10 0.92 12.97 -8.61
C GLY A 10 -0.41 13.06 -9.35
N LEU A 11 -1.42 13.75 -8.76
CA LEU A 11 -2.75 13.92 -9.36
C LEU A 11 -2.74 14.78 -10.66
N VAL A 12 -1.68 15.53 -10.88
CA VAL A 12 -1.54 16.38 -12.09
C VAL A 12 -0.40 15.92 -13.01
N SER A 13 0.36 14.89 -12.60
CA SER A 13 1.49 14.37 -13.37
C SER A 13 1.02 13.41 -14.46
N GLU A 14 1.14 13.80 -15.69
CA GLU A 14 0.74 13.02 -16.87
C GLU A 14 1.93 12.35 -17.57
N GLY A 15 1.64 11.55 -18.59
CA GLY A 15 2.63 10.91 -19.46
C GLY A 15 3.03 9.52 -18.98
N TYR A 16 4.31 9.18 -19.12
CA TYR A 16 4.84 7.87 -18.82
C TYR A 16 5.93 7.97 -17.76
N ILE A 17 6.01 6.94 -16.89
CA ILE A 17 7.11 6.77 -15.95
C ILE A 17 8.38 6.44 -16.75
N ALA A 18 9.45 7.16 -16.47
CA ALA A 18 10.74 6.93 -17.12
C ALA A 18 11.24 5.51 -16.83
N GLY A 19 11.84 4.85 -17.83
CA GLY A 19 12.39 3.50 -17.69
C GLY A 19 11.90 2.54 -18.77
N LYS A 20 12.33 1.28 -18.68
CA LYS A 20 12.08 0.25 -19.70
C LYS A 20 10.64 -0.28 -19.73
N LEU A 21 9.87 -0.07 -18.68
CA LEU A 21 8.51 -0.64 -18.55
C LEU A 21 7.43 0.17 -19.25
N HIS A 22 7.73 1.41 -19.67
CA HIS A 22 6.79 2.32 -20.36
C HIS A 22 5.41 2.40 -19.66
N ILE A 23 5.39 2.52 -18.34
CA ILE A 23 4.16 2.55 -17.55
C ILE A 23 3.53 3.93 -17.70
N LYS A 24 2.29 3.97 -18.18
CA LYS A 24 1.50 5.20 -18.26
C LYS A 24 1.06 5.62 -16.86
N ARG A 25 1.18 6.91 -16.55
CA ARG A 25 0.59 7.47 -15.33
C ARG A 25 -0.93 7.54 -15.49
N ILE A 26 -1.64 7.00 -14.54
CA ILE A 26 -3.11 6.92 -14.55
C ILE A 26 -3.76 7.68 -13.40
N ALA A 27 -3.02 8.11 -12.39
CA ALA A 27 -3.59 8.85 -11.26
C ALA A 27 -4.44 10.06 -11.67
N PRO A 28 -4.03 10.91 -12.64
CA PRO A 28 -4.88 12.02 -13.10
C PRO A 28 -6.20 11.57 -13.74
N LEU A 29 -6.18 10.43 -14.45
CA LEU A 29 -7.39 9.86 -15.07
C LEU A 29 -8.32 9.28 -14.01
N LEU A 30 -7.78 8.48 -13.09
CA LEU A 30 -8.53 7.93 -11.97
C LEU A 30 -9.16 9.04 -11.11
N TYR A 31 -8.48 10.18 -10.95
CA TYR A 31 -9.03 11.31 -10.20
C TYR A 31 -10.28 11.89 -10.87
N LYS A 32 -10.27 12.01 -12.20
CA LYS A 32 -11.45 12.44 -12.96
C LYS A 32 -12.60 11.47 -12.84
N GLU A 33 -12.31 10.17 -12.93
CA GLU A 33 -13.31 9.12 -12.73
C GLU A 33 -13.90 9.15 -11.31
N ALA A 34 -13.05 9.30 -10.27
CA ALA A 34 -13.49 9.40 -8.89
C ALA A 34 -14.46 10.56 -8.61
N GLN A 35 -14.34 11.65 -9.37
CA GLN A 35 -15.24 12.80 -9.27
C GLN A 35 -16.63 12.54 -9.86
N ASN A 36 -16.74 11.61 -10.82
CA ASN A 36 -17.93 11.38 -11.63
C ASN A 36 -18.57 9.99 -11.46
N CYS A 37 -17.92 9.08 -10.74
CA CYS A 37 -18.40 7.72 -10.55
C CYS A 37 -19.62 7.66 -9.61
N LEU A 38 -20.25 6.49 -9.56
CA LEU A 38 -21.32 6.19 -8.60
C LEU A 38 -20.81 6.29 -7.16
N ASP A 39 -21.67 6.69 -6.23
CA ASP A 39 -21.29 6.83 -4.82
C ASP A 39 -20.77 5.54 -4.18
N ALA A 40 -21.23 4.38 -4.68
CA ALA A 40 -20.74 3.07 -4.22
C ALA A 40 -19.25 2.86 -4.48
N ASP A 41 -18.71 3.40 -5.58
CA ASP A 41 -17.32 3.20 -5.99
C ASP A 41 -16.40 4.33 -5.49
N LYS A 42 -16.99 5.42 -5.05
CA LYS A 42 -16.31 6.70 -4.82
C LYS A 42 -15.17 6.62 -3.80
N ARG A 43 -15.42 5.96 -2.66
CA ARG A 43 -14.40 5.78 -1.61
C ARG A 43 -13.17 5.05 -2.15
N ASP A 44 -13.41 3.89 -2.74
CA ASP A 44 -12.34 3.00 -3.17
C ASP A 44 -11.55 3.62 -4.33
N LEU A 45 -12.25 4.33 -5.23
CA LEU A 45 -11.62 5.00 -6.34
C LEU A 45 -10.76 6.21 -5.88
N TYR A 46 -11.23 7.02 -4.92
CA TYR A 46 -10.42 8.10 -4.36
C TYR A 46 -9.18 7.58 -3.64
N ILE A 47 -9.32 6.59 -2.76
CA ILE A 47 -8.19 5.99 -2.03
C ILE A 47 -7.18 5.40 -3.02
N SER A 48 -7.65 4.65 -4.02
CA SER A 48 -6.82 4.09 -5.09
C SER A 48 -6.08 5.18 -5.85
N THR A 49 -6.77 6.23 -6.25
CA THR A 49 -6.20 7.37 -6.97
C THR A 49 -5.04 8.01 -6.20
N TYR A 50 -5.22 8.23 -4.90
CA TYR A 50 -4.18 8.83 -4.04
C TYR A 50 -2.99 7.88 -3.86
N ALA A 51 -3.24 6.57 -3.73
CA ALA A 51 -2.17 5.58 -3.67
C ALA A 51 -1.37 5.50 -4.97
N TYR A 52 -2.04 5.55 -6.13
CA TYR A 52 -1.40 5.63 -7.44
C TYR A 52 -0.56 6.90 -7.58
N ALA A 53 -1.07 8.06 -7.17
CA ALA A 53 -0.36 9.34 -7.27
C ALA A 53 1.01 9.29 -6.59
N VAL A 54 1.08 8.73 -5.37
CA VAL A 54 2.34 8.57 -4.63
C VAL A 54 3.21 7.48 -5.26
N SER A 55 2.64 6.33 -5.58
CA SER A 55 3.39 5.17 -6.07
C SER A 55 3.98 5.39 -7.45
N GLU A 56 3.25 6.06 -8.35
CA GLU A 56 3.75 6.48 -9.67
C GLU A 56 4.87 7.53 -9.53
N SER A 57 4.76 8.43 -8.55
CA SER A 57 5.81 9.42 -8.25
C SER A 57 7.06 8.73 -7.71
N ASN A 58 6.92 7.77 -6.79
CA ASN A 58 8.04 6.96 -6.31
C ASN A 58 8.71 6.19 -7.46
N ALA A 59 7.93 5.53 -8.31
CA ALA A 59 8.45 4.78 -9.47
C ALA A 59 9.16 5.68 -10.49
N ALA A 60 8.80 6.94 -10.56
CA ALA A 60 9.45 7.96 -11.40
C ALA A 60 10.71 8.57 -10.77
N GLY A 61 11.10 8.17 -9.56
CA GLY A 61 12.26 8.69 -8.84
C GLY A 61 12.01 10.02 -8.13
N SER A 62 10.78 10.42 -7.92
CA SER A 62 10.43 11.60 -7.13
C SER A 62 10.67 11.36 -5.65
N LEU A 63 10.87 12.44 -4.89
CA LEU A 63 10.99 12.38 -3.43
C LEU A 63 9.63 11.99 -2.83
N VAL A 64 9.61 10.92 -2.05
CA VAL A 64 8.43 10.46 -1.31
C VAL A 64 8.74 10.31 0.18
N VAL A 65 7.73 10.49 1.03
CA VAL A 65 7.84 10.19 2.46
C VAL A 65 7.66 8.70 2.67
N THR A 66 8.66 8.03 3.23
CA THR A 66 8.58 6.58 3.51
C THR A 66 7.52 6.26 4.57
N SER A 67 6.67 5.23 4.33
CA SER A 67 5.64 4.81 5.28
C SER A 67 5.26 3.31 5.15
N PRO A 68 6.06 2.36 5.67
CA PRO A 68 7.38 2.55 6.31
C PRO A 68 8.56 2.60 5.33
N THR A 69 8.37 2.22 4.06
CA THR A 69 9.39 2.19 3.00
C THR A 69 8.96 3.02 1.80
N CYS A 70 9.85 3.22 0.81
CA CYS A 70 9.49 3.88 -0.45
C CYS A 70 8.49 3.04 -1.26
N GLY A 71 8.67 1.71 -1.32
CA GLY A 71 7.81 0.83 -2.11
C GLY A 71 6.38 0.74 -1.59
N SER A 72 6.15 1.06 -0.32
CA SER A 72 4.83 1.08 0.33
C SER A 72 4.31 2.49 0.65
N ALA A 73 5.01 3.53 0.16
CA ALA A 73 4.72 4.93 0.51
C ALA A 73 3.33 5.43 0.10
N GLY A 74 2.63 4.71 -0.79
CA GLY A 74 1.27 5.07 -1.22
C GLY A 74 0.16 4.65 -0.25
N VAL A 75 0.39 3.67 0.64
CA VAL A 75 -0.68 3.09 1.47
C VAL A 75 -1.19 4.07 2.53
N LEU A 76 -0.35 4.44 3.48
CA LEU A 76 -0.74 5.31 4.60
C LEU A 76 -1.16 6.72 4.16
N PRO A 77 -0.40 7.42 3.29
CA PRO A 77 -0.80 8.76 2.88
C PRO A 77 -2.14 8.82 2.16
N SER A 78 -2.48 7.81 1.35
CA SER A 78 -3.75 7.80 0.60
C SER A 78 -4.97 7.76 1.50
N VAL A 79 -4.96 6.94 2.55
CA VAL A 79 -6.08 6.86 3.50
C VAL A 79 -6.19 8.12 4.34
N LEU A 80 -5.06 8.69 4.79
CA LEU A 80 -5.05 9.94 5.56
C LEU A 80 -5.52 11.13 4.72
N TYR A 81 -5.09 11.19 3.46
CA TYR A 81 -5.52 12.23 2.54
C TYR A 81 -7.02 12.11 2.21
N TYR A 82 -7.53 10.88 2.10
CA TYR A 82 -8.96 10.63 1.96
C TYR A 82 -9.74 11.15 3.17
N LEU A 83 -9.30 10.85 4.41
CA LEU A 83 -9.92 11.39 5.62
C LEU A 83 -9.94 12.91 5.60
N LYS A 84 -8.84 13.55 5.20
CA LYS A 84 -8.71 15.00 5.16
C LYS A 84 -9.60 15.64 4.10
N LYS A 85 -9.52 15.18 2.86
CA LYS A 85 -10.12 15.85 1.70
C LYS A 85 -11.56 15.44 1.43
N GLN A 86 -11.92 14.20 1.71
CA GLN A 86 -13.27 13.69 1.42
C GLN A 86 -14.17 13.67 2.67
N LEU A 87 -13.57 13.44 3.84
CA LEU A 87 -14.32 13.34 5.09
C LEU A 87 -14.10 14.52 6.04
N ASN A 88 -13.27 15.50 5.66
CA ASN A 88 -13.02 16.75 6.40
C ASN A 88 -12.50 16.53 7.84
N TYR A 89 -11.69 15.50 8.06
CA TYR A 89 -11.05 15.29 9.36
C TYR A 89 -10.09 16.42 9.70
N LYS A 90 -10.11 16.83 10.96
CA LYS A 90 -9.25 17.89 11.49
C LYS A 90 -7.79 17.42 11.59
N GLU A 91 -6.87 18.37 11.57
CA GLU A 91 -5.44 18.08 11.55
C GLU A 91 -4.94 17.38 12.83
N ASP A 92 -5.51 17.71 14.00
CA ASP A 92 -5.23 17.03 15.26
C ASP A 92 -5.50 15.51 15.17
N LYS A 93 -6.62 15.12 14.56
CA LYS A 93 -6.98 13.71 14.35
C LYS A 93 -6.01 12.99 13.37
N LEU A 94 -5.53 13.69 12.38
CA LEU A 94 -4.54 13.15 11.45
C LEU A 94 -3.15 13.02 12.10
N ILE A 95 -2.82 13.89 13.05
CA ILE A 95 -1.59 13.77 13.85
C ILE A 95 -1.68 12.55 14.76
N ASP A 96 -2.78 12.35 15.48
CA ASP A 96 -3.03 11.15 16.29
C ASP A 96 -2.87 9.86 15.45
N ALA A 97 -3.46 9.86 14.25
CA ALA A 97 -3.33 8.76 13.30
C ALA A 97 -1.87 8.48 12.90
N LEU A 98 -1.09 9.53 12.62
CA LEU A 98 0.33 9.39 12.26
C LEU A 98 1.17 8.87 13.42
N ILE A 99 0.88 9.28 14.66
CA ILE A 99 1.55 8.79 15.87
C ILE A 99 1.32 7.27 16.01
N VAL A 100 0.06 6.84 15.89
CA VAL A 100 -0.31 5.42 16.00
C VAL A 100 0.32 4.62 14.85
N ALA A 101 0.27 5.12 13.62
CA ALA A 101 0.95 4.46 12.49
C ALA A 101 2.45 4.30 12.75
N GLY A 102 3.12 5.34 13.22
CA GLY A 102 4.55 5.31 13.55
C GLY A 102 4.88 4.30 14.66
N LEU A 103 4.02 4.20 15.67
CA LEU A 103 4.16 3.20 16.75
C LEU A 103 4.05 1.77 16.21
N ILE A 104 3.00 1.46 15.43
CA ILE A 104 2.79 0.14 14.82
C ILE A 104 3.98 -0.23 13.93
N GLY A 105 4.39 0.67 13.03
CA GLY A 105 5.56 0.43 12.16
C GLY A 105 6.86 0.19 12.95
N THR A 106 7.04 0.87 14.07
CA THR A 106 8.19 0.68 14.97
C THR A 106 8.16 -0.68 15.66
N ILE A 107 6.99 -1.12 16.14
CA ILE A 107 6.80 -2.44 16.76
C ILE A 107 7.12 -3.54 15.74
N ILE A 108 6.57 -3.45 14.53
CA ILE A 108 6.83 -4.42 13.47
C ILE A 108 8.31 -4.45 13.09
N LYS A 109 8.93 -3.28 12.90
CA LYS A 109 10.36 -3.17 12.57
C LYS A 109 11.25 -3.81 13.63
N ARG A 110 10.91 -3.60 14.92
CA ARG A 110 11.69 -4.08 16.05
C ARG A 110 11.59 -5.60 16.24
N ASN A 111 10.39 -6.15 16.09
CA ASN A 111 10.09 -7.55 16.40
C ASN A 111 10.26 -8.47 15.20
N ALA A 112 10.16 -7.92 13.97
CA ALA A 112 10.35 -8.64 12.71
C ALA A 112 11.20 -7.83 11.74
N THR A 113 10.61 -7.36 10.64
CA THR A 113 11.25 -6.51 9.61
C THR A 113 10.21 -5.75 8.83
N ILE A 114 10.60 -4.62 8.23
CA ILE A 114 9.79 -3.85 7.27
C ILE A 114 10.38 -3.94 5.84
N SER A 115 11.43 -4.75 5.65
CA SER A 115 12.15 -4.83 4.38
C SER A 115 11.61 -5.94 3.49
N GLY A 116 11.23 -5.60 2.27
CA GLY A 116 10.83 -6.56 1.23
C GLY A 116 11.94 -7.54 0.86
N ALA A 117 13.20 -7.10 0.90
CA ALA A 117 14.36 -7.94 0.65
C ALA A 117 14.60 -9.01 1.74
N VAL A 118 14.16 -8.74 2.97
CA VAL A 118 14.32 -9.66 4.11
C VAL A 118 13.09 -10.54 4.29
N GLY A 119 11.90 -9.94 4.29
CA GLY A 119 10.65 -10.60 4.65
C GLY A 119 9.63 -10.74 3.52
N GLY A 120 9.94 -10.34 2.28
CA GLY A 120 8.96 -10.26 1.21
C GLY A 120 8.05 -9.03 1.34
N CYS A 121 7.09 -8.88 0.43
CA CYS A 121 6.14 -7.77 0.49
C CYS A 121 5.18 -7.83 1.68
N GLN A 122 5.01 -8.99 2.32
CA GLN A 122 4.30 -9.07 3.61
C GLN A 122 4.92 -8.13 4.66
N ALA A 123 6.25 -8.02 4.67
CA ALA A 123 6.97 -7.14 5.60
C ALA A 123 6.86 -5.66 5.19
N GLU A 124 6.88 -5.35 3.91
CA GLU A 124 6.83 -3.99 3.40
C GLU A 124 5.39 -3.45 3.31
N ILE A 125 4.60 -4.04 2.43
CA ILE A 125 3.20 -3.66 2.19
C ILE A 125 2.31 -4.08 3.35
N GLY A 126 2.55 -5.26 3.95
CA GLY A 126 1.79 -5.71 5.13
C GLY A 126 1.95 -4.75 6.30
N SER A 127 3.19 -4.31 6.58
CA SER A 127 3.43 -3.29 7.62
C SER A 127 2.70 -1.99 7.32
N ALA A 128 2.77 -1.50 6.08
CA ALA A 128 2.08 -0.27 5.68
C ALA A 128 0.55 -0.39 5.83
N THR A 129 -0.01 -1.57 5.48
CA THR A 129 -1.45 -1.85 5.61
C THR A 129 -1.88 -1.85 7.07
N SER A 130 -1.10 -2.51 7.94
CA SER A 130 -1.31 -2.54 9.40
C SER A 130 -1.24 -1.13 10.02
N MET A 131 -0.20 -0.36 9.66
CA MET A 131 -0.04 1.03 10.06
C MET A 131 -1.24 1.88 9.67
N ALA A 132 -1.71 1.74 8.44
CA ALA A 132 -2.83 2.51 7.90
C ALA A 132 -4.16 2.11 8.57
N ALA A 133 -4.40 0.83 8.84
CA ALA A 133 -5.61 0.36 9.51
C ALA A 133 -5.69 0.89 10.96
N GLY A 134 -4.61 0.80 11.72
CA GLY A 134 -4.55 1.36 13.07
C GLY A 134 -4.66 2.88 13.08
N ALA A 135 -4.06 3.56 12.10
CA ALA A 135 -4.18 5.01 11.93
C ALA A 135 -5.63 5.46 11.71
N LEU A 136 -6.40 4.73 10.90
CA LEU A 136 -7.82 4.99 10.66
C LEU A 136 -8.64 4.88 11.96
N CYS A 137 -8.38 3.84 12.76
CA CYS A 137 -9.02 3.69 14.08
C CYS A 137 -8.68 4.85 15.01
N ALA A 138 -7.41 5.26 15.05
CA ALA A 138 -6.96 6.38 15.88
C ALA A 138 -7.58 7.72 15.46
N ALA A 139 -7.64 8.00 14.15
CA ALA A 139 -8.29 9.20 13.60
C ALA A 139 -9.77 9.29 14.01
N ASP A 140 -10.44 8.16 14.06
CA ASP A 140 -11.86 8.05 14.46
C ASP A 140 -12.05 8.03 15.99
N GLY A 141 -10.96 8.07 16.77
CA GLY A 141 -10.98 8.08 18.23
C GLY A 141 -11.41 6.76 18.87
N LEU A 142 -11.21 5.66 18.18
CA LEU A 142 -11.55 4.32 18.68
C LEU A 142 -10.54 3.83 19.73
N SER A 143 -10.93 2.83 20.53
CA SER A 143 -10.11 2.27 21.60
C SER A 143 -8.88 1.50 21.09
N PHE A 144 -7.97 1.17 22.00
CA PHE A 144 -6.80 0.34 21.70
C PHE A 144 -7.18 -1.03 21.13
N ASP A 145 -8.27 -1.63 21.61
CA ASP A 145 -8.75 -2.92 21.07
C ASP A 145 -9.10 -2.83 19.59
N HIS A 146 -9.70 -1.71 19.16
CA HIS A 146 -9.99 -1.48 17.74
C HIS A 146 -8.70 -1.28 16.93
N ILE A 147 -7.75 -0.51 17.45
CA ILE A 147 -6.46 -0.25 16.82
C ILE A 147 -5.70 -1.55 16.63
N GLU A 148 -5.63 -2.35 17.68
CA GLU A 148 -4.95 -3.65 17.68
C GLU A 148 -5.62 -4.59 16.69
N TYR A 149 -6.96 -4.76 16.78
CA TYR A 149 -7.71 -5.65 15.90
C TYR A 149 -7.59 -5.27 14.42
N ALA A 150 -7.73 -3.99 14.09
CA ALA A 150 -7.58 -3.53 12.71
C ALA A 150 -6.16 -3.77 12.17
N SER A 151 -5.16 -3.52 13.01
CA SER A 151 -3.74 -3.66 12.64
C SER A 151 -3.34 -5.12 12.48
N GLU A 152 -3.82 -5.98 13.36
CA GLU A 152 -3.66 -7.43 13.30
C GLU A 152 -4.25 -7.98 12.02
N MET A 153 -5.57 -7.79 11.80
CA MET A 153 -6.29 -8.24 10.61
C MET A 153 -5.63 -7.76 9.31
N ALA A 154 -5.19 -6.50 9.28
CA ALA A 154 -4.54 -5.93 8.11
C ALA A 154 -3.20 -6.59 7.80
N LEU A 155 -2.42 -7.00 8.81
CA LEU A 155 -1.13 -7.67 8.65
C LEU A 155 -1.32 -9.16 8.34
N GLU A 156 -2.19 -9.85 9.08
CA GLU A 156 -2.46 -11.28 8.91
C GLU A 156 -2.78 -11.63 7.47
N HIS A 157 -3.67 -10.86 6.85
CA HIS A 157 -4.10 -11.10 5.48
C HIS A 157 -3.12 -10.61 4.40
N GLN A 158 -1.90 -10.22 4.79
CA GLN A 158 -0.76 -9.98 3.91
C GLN A 158 0.34 -11.04 4.05
N LEU A 159 0.20 -11.98 4.99
CA LEU A 159 1.17 -13.06 5.17
C LEU A 159 1.33 -13.88 3.89
N GLY A 160 2.56 -14.28 3.61
CA GLY A 160 2.92 -15.03 2.39
C GLY A 160 3.08 -14.17 1.13
N LEU A 161 2.86 -12.84 1.19
CA LEU A 161 2.98 -11.97 0.05
C LEU A 161 4.44 -11.82 -0.38
N THR A 162 4.75 -12.30 -1.59
CA THR A 162 6.10 -12.27 -2.18
C THR A 162 6.48 -10.88 -2.65
N CYS A 163 7.78 -10.58 -2.71
CA CYS A 163 8.33 -9.39 -3.32
C CYS A 163 9.10 -9.76 -4.58
N ASP A 164 8.47 -9.62 -5.72
CA ASP A 164 9.01 -9.98 -7.03
C ASP A 164 8.64 -8.91 -8.07
N PRO A 165 9.25 -7.72 -7.99
CA PRO A 165 8.93 -6.64 -8.91
C PRO A 165 9.52 -6.90 -10.30
N VAL A 166 8.71 -6.65 -11.34
CA VAL A 166 9.08 -6.84 -12.74
C VAL A 166 10.34 -6.06 -13.09
N GLY A 167 11.38 -6.76 -13.53
CA GLY A 167 12.66 -6.17 -13.87
C GLY A 167 13.42 -5.53 -12.70
N GLY A 168 12.99 -5.78 -11.46
CA GLY A 168 13.55 -5.17 -10.25
C GLY A 168 13.13 -3.71 -10.06
N TYR A 169 12.16 -3.23 -10.82
CA TYR A 169 11.62 -1.87 -10.66
C TYR A 169 10.47 -1.86 -9.67
N VAL A 170 10.48 -0.90 -8.73
CA VAL A 170 9.38 -0.68 -7.77
C VAL A 170 8.19 -0.01 -8.49
N ALA A 171 7.57 -0.75 -9.40
CA ALA A 171 6.49 -0.29 -10.25
C ALA A 171 5.41 -1.35 -10.46
N ILE A 172 5.76 -2.54 -10.98
CA ILE A 172 4.84 -3.66 -11.16
C ILE A 172 5.33 -4.82 -10.27
N PRO A 173 4.51 -5.32 -9.34
CA PRO A 173 3.12 -4.96 -9.04
C PRO A 173 2.95 -3.81 -8.01
N CYS A 174 4.02 -3.12 -7.64
CA CYS A 174 4.06 -2.24 -6.46
C CYS A 174 3.01 -1.11 -6.50
N ILE A 175 2.80 -0.47 -7.67
CA ILE A 175 1.83 0.63 -7.80
C ILE A 175 0.42 0.13 -7.44
N GLU A 176 -0.05 -0.95 -8.09
CA GLU A 176 -1.36 -1.53 -7.82
C GLU A 176 -1.48 -2.08 -6.40
N ARG A 177 -0.39 -2.69 -5.90
CA ARG A 177 -0.35 -3.28 -4.57
C ARG A 177 -0.55 -2.25 -3.46
N ASN A 178 -0.01 -1.03 -3.63
CA ASN A 178 -0.29 0.08 -2.71
C ASN A 178 -1.77 0.44 -2.68
N SER A 179 -2.41 0.53 -3.83
CA SER A 179 -3.84 0.84 -3.96
C SER A 179 -4.71 -0.22 -3.27
N ILE A 180 -4.53 -1.50 -3.63
CA ILE A 180 -5.28 -2.61 -3.05
C ILE A 180 -5.07 -2.69 -1.54
N SER A 181 -3.85 -2.43 -1.07
CA SER A 181 -3.51 -2.46 0.36
C SER A 181 -4.12 -1.31 1.14
N ALA A 182 -4.23 -0.13 0.54
CA ALA A 182 -4.93 1.00 1.16
C ALA A 182 -6.43 0.71 1.35
N ILE A 183 -7.07 0.08 0.35
CA ILE A 183 -8.47 -0.39 0.47
C ILE A 183 -8.59 -1.47 1.55
N LYS A 184 -7.66 -2.44 1.59
CA LYS A 184 -7.63 -3.48 2.63
C LYS A 184 -7.50 -2.86 4.03
N ALA A 185 -6.64 -1.87 4.22
CA ALA A 185 -6.50 -1.15 5.49
C ALA A 185 -7.84 -0.50 5.91
N PHE A 186 -8.51 0.16 4.97
CA PHE A 186 -9.81 0.76 5.24
C PHE A 186 -10.87 -0.29 5.58
N ASN A 187 -10.87 -1.43 4.87
CA ASN A 187 -11.77 -2.53 5.17
C ASN A 187 -11.51 -3.11 6.58
N SER A 188 -10.25 -3.33 6.96
CA SER A 188 -9.88 -3.82 8.30
C SER A 188 -10.33 -2.86 9.40
N TYR A 189 -10.17 -1.55 9.20
CA TYR A 189 -10.70 -0.53 10.11
C TYR A 189 -12.22 -0.62 10.26
N VAL A 190 -12.96 -0.73 9.13
CA VAL A 190 -14.43 -0.83 9.17
C VAL A 190 -14.87 -2.08 9.93
N PHE A 191 -14.21 -3.23 9.67
CA PHE A 191 -14.49 -4.47 10.40
C PHE A 191 -14.20 -4.32 11.89
N ALA A 192 -13.03 -3.85 12.29
CA ALA A 192 -12.68 -3.66 13.70
C ALA A 192 -13.69 -2.75 14.42
N LYS A 193 -14.04 -1.62 13.79
CA LYS A 193 -15.03 -0.66 14.33
C LYS A 193 -16.35 -1.32 14.71
N HIS A 194 -16.80 -2.30 13.94
CA HIS A 194 -18.11 -2.93 14.12
C HIS A 194 -18.04 -4.29 14.80
N LEU A 195 -16.90 -4.99 14.81
CA LEU A 195 -16.76 -6.32 15.39
C LEU A 195 -16.26 -6.31 16.83
N VAL A 196 -15.38 -5.39 17.21
CA VAL A 196 -14.81 -5.33 18.58
C VAL A 196 -15.87 -5.32 19.68
N PRO A 197 -17.04 -4.69 19.54
CA PRO A 197 -18.10 -4.78 20.54
C PRO A 197 -18.65 -6.20 20.79
N TYR A 198 -18.42 -7.13 19.86
CA TYR A 198 -19.00 -8.48 19.88
C TYR A 198 -17.96 -9.59 20.04
N ARG A 199 -16.70 -9.35 19.67
CA ARG A 199 -15.64 -10.37 19.78
C ARG A 199 -14.26 -9.71 19.87
N HIS A 200 -13.35 -10.43 20.54
CA HIS A 200 -11.92 -10.13 20.52
C HIS A 200 -11.23 -10.93 19.41
N ASN A 201 -10.03 -10.53 19.00
CA ASN A 201 -9.17 -11.32 18.12
C ASN A 201 -8.90 -12.67 18.73
N ALA A 202 -8.81 -13.70 17.89
CA ALA A 202 -8.34 -15.02 18.32
C ALA A 202 -6.81 -15.06 18.44
N ILE A 203 -6.12 -14.19 17.71
CA ILE A 203 -4.67 -14.00 17.72
C ILE A 203 -4.36 -12.52 17.87
N SER A 204 -3.23 -12.18 18.46
CA SER A 204 -2.78 -10.80 18.66
C SER A 204 -1.92 -10.31 17.51
N LEU A 205 -1.79 -8.97 17.38
CA LEU A 205 -0.86 -8.37 16.44
C LEU A 205 0.59 -8.84 16.66
N ASP A 206 1.00 -9.06 17.92
CA ASP A 206 2.34 -9.56 18.24
C ASP A 206 2.57 -10.98 17.72
N GLU A 207 1.57 -11.85 17.81
CA GLU A 207 1.63 -13.21 17.24
C GLU A 207 1.71 -13.17 15.72
N VAL A 208 0.93 -12.33 15.05
CA VAL A 208 1.00 -12.15 13.58
C VAL A 208 2.37 -11.61 13.16
N ILE A 209 2.95 -10.67 13.90
CA ILE A 209 4.31 -10.16 13.64
C ILE A 209 5.34 -11.30 13.78
N ALA A 210 5.20 -12.16 14.79
CA ALA A 210 6.08 -13.32 14.96
C ALA A 210 5.95 -14.30 13.78
N VAL A 211 4.73 -14.63 13.36
CA VAL A 211 4.47 -15.47 12.19
C VAL A 211 5.03 -14.84 10.91
N MET A 212 4.86 -13.52 10.72
CA MET A 212 5.45 -12.82 9.58
C MET A 212 6.98 -12.96 9.54
N LYS A 213 7.63 -12.90 10.71
CA LYS A 213 9.09 -13.09 10.81
C LYS A 213 9.52 -14.48 10.38
N GLU A 214 8.81 -15.52 10.84
CA GLU A 214 9.13 -16.90 10.46
C GLU A 214 8.82 -17.17 8.99
N THR A 215 7.64 -16.82 8.52
CA THR A 215 7.27 -16.91 7.08
C THR A 215 8.27 -16.17 6.21
N GLY A 216 8.74 -15.01 6.67
CA GLY A 216 9.76 -14.24 5.96
C GLY A 216 11.10 -15.00 5.84
N LYS A 217 11.49 -15.80 6.81
CA LYS A 217 12.68 -16.66 6.71
C LYS A 217 12.47 -17.80 5.70
N ASP A 218 11.27 -18.40 5.72
CA ASP A 218 10.93 -19.57 4.90
C ASP A 218 10.68 -19.21 3.43
N LEU A 219 10.31 -17.96 3.12
CA LEU A 219 10.24 -17.49 1.74
C LEU A 219 11.59 -17.69 1.03
N SER A 220 11.56 -18.37 -0.11
CA SER A 220 12.74 -18.49 -0.99
C SER A 220 13.29 -17.11 -1.35
N ALA A 221 14.61 -17.03 -1.50
CA ALA A 221 15.26 -15.82 -2.02
C ALA A 221 14.73 -15.40 -3.40
N ASP A 222 14.12 -16.34 -4.16
CA ASP A 222 13.49 -16.06 -5.45
C ASP A 222 12.21 -15.19 -5.33
N TYR A 223 11.62 -15.15 -4.14
CA TYR A 223 10.39 -14.42 -3.84
C TYR A 223 10.60 -13.24 -2.88
N LYS A 224 11.85 -12.86 -2.66
CA LYS A 224 12.26 -11.67 -1.93
C LYS A 224 12.93 -10.71 -2.91
N ASP A 225 12.75 -9.41 -2.72
CA ASP A 225 13.23 -8.35 -3.61
C ASP A 225 14.49 -8.70 -4.43
N LEU A 226 14.29 -8.97 -5.74
CA LEU A 226 15.33 -9.39 -6.66
C LEU A 226 16.30 -8.28 -7.08
N SER A 227 16.17 -7.08 -6.51
CA SER A 227 17.06 -5.95 -6.82
C SER A 227 18.55 -6.28 -6.57
N THR A 228 18.81 -7.27 -5.71
CA THR A 228 20.16 -7.72 -5.34
C THR A 228 20.74 -8.80 -6.28
N PHE A 229 19.96 -9.37 -7.21
CA PHE A 229 20.40 -10.45 -8.10
C PHE A 229 20.25 -10.08 -9.59
N PRO A 230 21.28 -9.46 -10.22
CA PRO A 230 21.22 -9.02 -11.62
C PRO A 230 20.88 -10.13 -12.62
N GLU A 231 21.31 -11.37 -12.34
CA GLU A 231 21.11 -12.52 -13.24
C GLU A 231 19.64 -12.98 -13.31
N ARG A 232 18.86 -12.74 -12.27
CA ARG A 232 17.44 -13.08 -12.23
C ARG A 232 16.56 -12.05 -12.93
N ARG A 233 17.05 -10.83 -13.14
CA ARG A 233 16.38 -9.79 -13.96
C ARG A 233 16.12 -10.25 -15.40
N GLN A 234 16.88 -11.24 -15.90
CA GLN A 234 16.70 -11.76 -17.26
C GLN A 234 15.48 -12.67 -17.42
N ARG A 235 15.03 -13.37 -16.37
CA ARG A 235 13.83 -14.24 -16.47
C ARG A 235 12.54 -13.46 -16.73
N VAL A 236 12.47 -12.20 -16.32
CA VAL A 236 11.29 -11.35 -16.51
C VAL A 236 11.25 -10.70 -17.91
N GLN A 237 12.37 -10.69 -18.64
CA GLN A 237 12.38 -10.23 -20.03
C GLN A 237 11.57 -11.14 -20.97
N THR A 238 11.25 -12.37 -20.54
CA THR A 238 10.44 -13.33 -21.31
C THR A 238 8.92 -13.06 -21.23
N PHE A 239 8.46 -12.20 -20.31
CA PHE A 239 7.06 -11.72 -20.28
C PHE A 239 6.85 -10.45 -21.13
N SER A 240 7.92 -9.91 -21.73
CA SER A 240 7.79 -8.81 -22.66
C SER A 240 7.27 -9.35 -24.00
N LEU A 241 6.13 -8.81 -24.39
CA LEU A 241 5.54 -8.96 -25.71
C LEU A 241 4.74 -10.26 -25.94
N VAL A 242 3.67 -10.46 -25.20
CA VAL A 242 2.47 -10.88 -25.88
C VAL A 242 2.02 -9.66 -26.71
N THR A 243 2.58 -9.54 -27.90
CA THR A 243 1.99 -8.70 -28.96
C THR A 243 0.62 -9.30 -29.21
N LEU A 244 -0.41 -8.65 -28.72
CA LEU A 244 -1.78 -8.94 -29.15
C LEU A 244 -1.78 -8.90 -30.68
N PRO A 245 -2.29 -9.93 -31.37
CA PRO A 245 -2.39 -9.91 -32.82
C PRO A 245 -3.12 -8.63 -33.22
N SER A 246 -2.62 -7.94 -34.23
CA SER A 246 -3.15 -6.67 -34.75
C SER A 246 -4.63 -6.72 -35.20
N THR A 247 -5.26 -7.88 -35.15
CA THR A 247 -6.67 -8.09 -35.45
C THR A 247 -7.62 -7.70 -34.31
N LEU A 248 -7.15 -7.58 -33.06
CA LEU A 248 -8.01 -7.18 -31.90
C LEU A 248 -7.99 -5.66 -31.62
N ALA A 249 -7.12 -4.91 -32.29
CA ALA A 249 -7.02 -3.44 -32.10
C ALA A 249 -8.07 -2.62 -32.87
N ARG A 250 -9.05 -3.24 -33.54
CA ARG A 250 -10.07 -2.55 -34.34
C ARG A 250 -11.50 -2.66 -33.80
N THR A 251 -11.71 -3.22 -32.61
CA THR A 251 -13.06 -3.45 -32.07
C THR A 251 -13.22 -3.03 -30.58
N LEU A 252 -12.39 -2.12 -30.08
CA LEU A 252 -12.63 -1.43 -28.80
C LEU A 252 -12.49 0.07 -28.99
#